data_b5fa07c9cb597fea61a7914593c9170b
#
_entry.id   b5fa07c9cb597fea61a7914593c9170b
#
_cell.length_a   1.000
_cell.length_b   1.000
_cell.length_c   1.000
_cell.angle_alpha   90.00
_cell.angle_beta   90.00
_cell.angle_gamma   90.00
#
_symmetry.space_group_name_H-M   'P 1'
#
loop_
_entity.id
_entity.type
_entity.pdbx_description
1 polymer ?
#
loop_
_entity_poly.entity_id
_entity_poly.type
_entity_poly.pdbx_seq_one_letter_code
_entity_poly.pdbx_strand_id
1 'polypeptide(L)'
;TSMEEMGKIMERVEKVVNQQPEVASYARIDGFGGGTGSCYGALYITLKKWGERKGSEHSIGAVIGRMQAGTEAIKEATVFCMEDAMIPGYGEGNAIDLNLQDRTGGDAKVFYDNVQRFLMALNDRKEIAMAFSSYSINFPQYDIDVDAAKCERAGLSSQHVLDVLGGYTGGTYVSNFNKFGKVYRVMSQASPEYRTDGFALTGIFVRPDDGMAPISRFAWLRKTVGA
;
A
#
# COMPACT_ATOMS: atom_id res chain seq x y z
N THR A 1 -6.99 3.66 3.40
CA THR A 1 -6.89 3.29 4.83
C THR A 1 -5.83 4.17 5.47
N SER A 2 -6.09 4.72 6.64
CA SER A 2 -5.08 5.48 7.40
C SER A 2 -4.09 4.53 8.07
N MET A 3 -2.91 5.03 8.47
CA MET A 3 -1.95 4.25 9.26
C MET A 3 -2.55 3.76 10.59
N GLU A 4 -3.43 4.56 11.20
CA GLU A 4 -4.12 4.19 12.44
C GLU A 4 -5.08 3.00 12.22
N GLU A 5 -5.87 3.03 11.16
CA GLU A 5 -6.76 1.91 10.81
C GLU A 5 -5.98 0.66 10.43
N MET A 6 -4.88 0.82 9.69
CA MET A 6 -3.97 -0.30 9.41
C MET A 6 -3.41 -0.88 10.71
N GLY A 7 -3.02 -0.02 11.65
CA GLY A 7 -2.58 -0.43 12.97
C GLY A 7 -3.57 -1.34 13.69
N LYS A 8 -4.86 -0.99 13.67
CA LYS A 8 -5.94 -1.81 14.27
C LYS A 8 -6.11 -3.16 13.57
N ILE A 9 -5.97 -3.18 12.24
CA ILE A 9 -6.01 -4.42 11.46
C ILE A 9 -4.83 -5.31 11.83
N MET A 10 -3.63 -4.74 11.87
CA MET A 10 -2.40 -5.46 12.21
C MET A 10 -2.44 -6.03 13.64
N GLU A 11 -3.02 -5.32 14.63
CA GLU A 11 -3.26 -5.87 15.98
C GLU A 11 -4.16 -7.12 15.98
N ARG A 12 -5.13 -7.18 15.07
CA ARG A 12 -5.98 -8.37 14.92
C ARG A 12 -5.20 -9.54 14.32
N VAL A 13 -4.33 -9.27 13.33
CA VAL A 13 -3.43 -10.27 12.76
C VAL A 13 -2.43 -10.77 13.79
N GLU A 14 -1.84 -9.87 14.59
CA GLU A 14 -0.93 -10.23 15.70
C GLU A 14 -1.59 -11.17 16.72
N LYS A 15 -2.87 -10.97 17.02
CA LYS A 15 -3.61 -11.89 17.92
C LYS A 15 -3.67 -13.31 17.37
N VAL A 16 -3.86 -13.48 16.05
CA VAL A 16 -3.83 -14.79 15.39
C VAL A 16 -2.44 -15.41 15.45
N VAL A 17 -1.40 -14.59 15.19
CA VAL A 17 0.00 -15.04 15.25
C VAL A 17 0.39 -15.48 16.66
N ASN A 18 0.02 -14.70 17.68
CA ASN A 18 0.32 -15.00 19.09
C ASN A 18 -0.38 -16.26 19.63
N GLN A 19 -1.43 -16.73 18.96
CA GLN A 19 -2.08 -18.00 19.28
C GLN A 19 -1.32 -19.23 18.79
N GLN A 20 -0.31 -19.05 17.93
CA GLN A 20 0.46 -20.16 17.40
C GLN A 20 1.62 -20.52 18.32
N PRO A 21 1.64 -21.73 18.92
CA PRO A 21 2.68 -22.13 19.86
C PRO A 21 4.06 -22.28 19.21
N GLU A 22 4.10 -22.39 17.90
CA GLU A 22 5.35 -22.51 17.13
C GLU A 22 6.07 -21.18 16.90
N VAL A 23 5.42 -20.06 17.13
CA VAL A 23 6.03 -18.73 16.94
C VAL A 23 7.01 -18.46 18.07
N ALA A 24 8.24 -18.09 17.71
CA ALA A 24 9.27 -17.67 18.66
C ALA A 24 9.28 -16.14 18.82
N SER A 25 9.18 -15.41 17.72
CA SER A 25 9.15 -13.95 17.67
C SER A 25 8.58 -13.48 16.34
N TYR A 26 8.17 -12.22 16.29
CA TYR A 26 7.82 -11.57 15.03
C TYR A 26 8.22 -10.09 15.05
N ALA A 27 8.39 -9.51 13.88
CA ALA A 27 8.57 -8.08 13.67
C ALA A 27 7.41 -7.55 12.83
N ARG A 28 6.78 -6.46 13.28
CA ARG A 28 5.71 -5.78 12.57
C ARG A 28 6.24 -4.55 11.86
N ILE A 29 5.81 -4.35 10.63
CA ILE A 29 6.10 -3.16 9.85
C ILE A 29 4.77 -2.63 9.28
N ASP A 30 4.39 -1.44 9.68
CA ASP A 30 3.22 -0.74 9.14
C ASP A 30 3.67 0.20 8.01
N GLY A 31 2.89 0.27 6.95
CA GLY A 31 3.18 1.09 5.77
C GLY A 31 4.08 0.43 4.73
N PHE A 32 4.42 -0.85 4.91
CA PHE A 32 5.24 -1.63 4.01
C PHE A 32 4.81 -3.10 4.00
N GLY A 33 4.96 -3.79 2.85
CA GLY A 33 4.63 -5.21 2.66
C GLY A 33 3.80 -5.39 1.38
N GLY A 34 4.32 -6.08 0.37
CA GLY A 34 3.67 -6.18 -0.94
C GLY A 34 3.54 -4.84 -1.71
N GLY A 35 3.83 -3.73 -1.04
CA GLY A 35 3.81 -2.35 -1.53
C GLY A 35 4.22 -1.38 -0.44
N THR A 36 4.20 -0.08 -0.74
CA THR A 36 4.48 1.01 0.21
C THR A 36 3.29 1.94 0.32
N GLY A 37 2.92 2.31 1.54
CA GLY A 37 1.81 3.23 1.80
C GLY A 37 0.99 2.82 3.02
N SER A 38 0.14 3.71 3.50
CA SER A 38 -0.66 3.54 4.72
C SER A 38 -1.65 2.36 4.69
N CYS A 39 -1.87 1.76 3.52
CA CYS A 39 -2.74 0.59 3.34
C CYS A 39 -2.01 -0.76 3.36
N TYR A 40 -0.69 -0.76 3.58
CA TYR A 40 0.12 -1.97 3.64
C TYR A 40 0.63 -2.22 5.05
N GLY A 41 0.83 -3.51 5.38
CA GLY A 41 1.46 -3.95 6.61
C GLY A 41 2.05 -5.34 6.42
N ALA A 42 3.15 -5.64 7.13
CA ALA A 42 3.80 -6.94 7.09
C ALA A 42 4.18 -7.42 8.50
N LEU A 43 4.14 -8.73 8.68
CA LEU A 43 4.66 -9.43 9.85
C LEU A 43 5.72 -10.42 9.39
N TYR A 44 6.96 -10.21 9.81
CA TYR A 44 8.04 -11.17 9.64
C TYR A 44 8.09 -12.08 10.85
N ILE A 45 7.69 -13.33 10.68
CA ILE A 45 7.47 -14.28 11.78
C ILE A 45 8.61 -15.29 11.81
N THR A 46 9.28 -15.39 12.94
CA THR A 46 10.29 -16.41 13.19
C THR A 46 9.69 -17.54 14.01
N LEU A 47 9.74 -18.75 13.48
CA LEU A 47 9.28 -19.94 14.18
C LEU A 47 10.37 -20.51 15.10
N LYS A 48 9.97 -21.27 16.10
CA LYS A 48 10.88 -22.03 16.98
C LYS A 48 11.74 -23.00 16.16
N LYS A 49 12.83 -23.44 16.71
CA LYS A 49 13.76 -24.38 16.04
C LYS A 49 13.08 -25.67 15.67
N TRP A 50 13.54 -26.32 14.60
CA TRP A 50 12.98 -27.58 14.07
C TRP A 50 12.90 -28.69 15.13
N GLY A 51 13.90 -28.77 16.04
CA GLY A 51 13.91 -29.74 17.13
C GLY A 51 12.79 -29.54 18.15
N GLU A 52 12.23 -28.35 18.24
CA GLU A 52 11.15 -27.97 19.17
C GLU A 52 9.75 -28.09 18.51
N ARG A 53 9.70 -28.30 17.20
CA ARG A 53 8.47 -28.41 16.41
C ARG A 53 8.39 -29.80 15.76
N LYS A 54 8.14 -30.83 16.57
CA LYS A 54 8.04 -32.23 16.10
C LYS A 54 6.58 -32.56 15.77
N GLY A 55 6.36 -33.26 14.66
CA GLY A 55 5.04 -33.66 14.18
C GLY A 55 4.59 -32.83 12.98
N SER A 56 3.75 -33.41 12.14
CA SER A 56 3.23 -32.77 10.92
C SER A 56 2.37 -31.55 11.21
N GLU A 57 1.69 -31.54 12.34
CA GLU A 57 0.85 -30.44 12.84
C GLU A 57 1.64 -29.17 13.18
N HIS A 58 2.94 -29.31 13.43
CA HIS A 58 3.88 -28.22 13.72
C HIS A 58 4.77 -27.86 12.50
N SER A 59 4.47 -28.43 11.34
CA SER A 59 5.14 -28.07 10.09
C SER A 59 4.80 -26.64 9.68
N ILE A 60 5.69 -25.98 8.92
CA ILE A 60 5.47 -24.63 8.45
C ILE A 60 4.17 -24.48 7.65
N GLY A 61 3.87 -25.45 6.80
CA GLY A 61 2.61 -25.46 6.04
C GLY A 61 1.36 -25.56 6.92
N ALA A 62 1.40 -26.37 8.00
CA ALA A 62 0.29 -26.46 8.96
C ALA A 62 0.10 -25.14 9.73
N VAL A 63 1.20 -24.47 10.12
CA VAL A 63 1.16 -23.16 10.78
C VAL A 63 0.58 -22.10 9.86
N ILE A 64 1.07 -22.04 8.60
CA ILE A 64 0.53 -21.11 7.57
C ILE A 64 -0.97 -21.36 7.37
N GLY A 65 -1.41 -22.60 7.23
CA GLY A 65 -2.82 -22.92 7.06
C GLY A 65 -3.68 -22.45 8.22
N ARG A 66 -3.23 -22.61 9.47
CA ARG A 66 -3.95 -22.13 10.66
C ARG A 66 -3.97 -20.60 10.72
N MET A 67 -2.86 -19.93 10.42
CA MET A 67 -2.79 -18.48 10.37
C MET A 67 -3.72 -17.91 9.29
N GLN A 68 -3.69 -18.50 8.10
CA GLN A 68 -4.56 -18.08 6.98
C GLN A 68 -6.03 -18.23 7.36
N ALA A 69 -6.44 -19.36 7.91
CA ALA A 69 -7.80 -19.57 8.39
C ALA A 69 -8.19 -18.59 9.53
N GLY A 70 -7.27 -18.34 10.46
CA GLY A 70 -7.49 -17.39 11.56
C GLY A 70 -7.67 -15.94 11.10
N THR A 71 -7.10 -15.58 9.96
CA THR A 71 -7.20 -14.21 9.40
C THR A 71 -8.39 -14.02 8.46
N GLU A 72 -9.09 -15.06 8.04
CA GLU A 72 -10.29 -14.98 7.17
C GLU A 72 -11.42 -14.11 7.73
N ALA A 73 -11.50 -13.98 9.06
CA ALA A 73 -12.46 -13.11 9.73
C ALA A 73 -12.17 -11.61 9.56
N ILE A 74 -10.98 -11.25 9.05
CA ILE A 74 -10.56 -9.87 8.80
C ILE A 74 -11.00 -9.50 7.39
N LYS A 75 -12.19 -8.93 7.24
CA LYS A 75 -12.77 -8.60 5.92
C LYS A 75 -12.30 -7.27 5.36
N GLU A 76 -11.69 -6.44 6.20
CA GLU A 76 -11.22 -5.09 5.85
C GLU A 76 -9.85 -5.11 5.14
N ALA A 77 -9.16 -6.24 5.17
CA ALA A 77 -7.87 -6.42 4.50
C ALA A 77 -7.75 -7.81 3.87
N THR A 78 -6.94 -7.93 2.85
CA THR A 78 -6.51 -9.21 2.31
C THR A 78 -5.21 -9.60 3.00
N VAL A 79 -5.21 -10.74 3.69
CA VAL A 79 -4.04 -11.25 4.40
C VAL A 79 -3.50 -12.47 3.68
N PHE A 80 -2.22 -12.43 3.33
CA PHE A 80 -1.50 -13.55 2.76
C PHE A 80 -0.45 -14.05 3.74
N CYS A 81 -0.47 -15.35 4.04
CA CYS A 81 0.54 -16.01 4.83
C CYS A 81 1.38 -16.89 3.88
N MET A 82 2.67 -16.62 3.81
CA MET A 82 3.58 -17.35 2.92
C MET A 82 4.90 -17.69 3.62
N GLU A 83 5.57 -18.68 3.10
CA GLU A 83 6.93 -19.02 3.50
C GLU A 83 7.93 -18.20 2.70
N ASP A 84 8.97 -17.72 3.34
CA ASP A 84 10.09 -17.05 2.66
C ASP A 84 10.82 -18.00 1.72
N ALA A 85 11.40 -17.48 0.64
CA ALA A 85 12.19 -18.28 -0.28
C ALA A 85 13.37 -18.95 0.44
N MET A 86 13.58 -20.26 0.22
CA MET A 86 14.71 -20.98 0.82
C MET A 86 16.06 -20.44 0.38
N ILE A 87 16.12 -19.85 -0.83
CA ILE A 87 17.32 -19.23 -1.38
C ILE A 87 17.04 -17.73 -1.59
N PRO A 88 17.63 -16.83 -0.81
CA PRO A 88 17.44 -15.40 -0.97
C PRO A 88 17.78 -14.94 -2.41
N GLY A 89 16.89 -14.15 -3.01
CA GLY A 89 17.05 -13.61 -4.36
C GLY A 89 16.51 -14.50 -5.50
N TYR A 90 15.94 -15.65 -5.18
CA TYR A 90 15.28 -16.53 -6.15
C TYR A 90 13.75 -16.54 -5.93
N GLY A 91 13.09 -15.43 -6.29
CA GLY A 91 11.63 -15.27 -6.19
C GLY A 91 11.14 -14.99 -4.76
N GLU A 92 9.85 -14.77 -4.63
CA GLU A 92 9.16 -14.63 -3.35
C GLU A 92 8.52 -15.98 -2.98
N GLY A 93 9.16 -16.71 -2.09
CA GLY A 93 8.72 -18.06 -1.71
C GLY A 93 9.13 -19.15 -2.71
N ASN A 94 8.66 -20.38 -2.50
CA ASN A 94 8.85 -21.50 -3.42
C ASN A 94 7.77 -21.46 -4.51
N ALA A 95 7.78 -20.42 -5.33
CA ALA A 95 6.71 -20.11 -6.27
C ALA A 95 7.24 -19.84 -7.68
N ILE A 96 6.33 -19.81 -8.64
CA ILE A 96 6.59 -19.37 -10.02
C ILE A 96 6.09 -17.94 -10.12
N ASP A 97 6.98 -17.00 -10.41
CA ASP A 97 6.62 -15.61 -10.64
C ASP A 97 6.23 -15.40 -12.11
N LEU A 98 5.02 -14.88 -12.33
CA LEU A 98 4.48 -14.59 -13.65
C LEU A 98 4.20 -13.10 -13.79
N ASN A 99 4.76 -12.49 -14.82
CA ASN A 99 4.47 -11.12 -15.19
C ASN A 99 3.40 -11.07 -16.29
N LEU A 100 2.18 -10.68 -15.90
CA LEU A 100 1.10 -10.40 -16.85
C LEU A 100 1.17 -8.93 -17.28
N GLN A 101 1.21 -8.68 -18.57
CA GLN A 101 1.30 -7.34 -19.14
C GLN A 101 0.12 -7.06 -20.05
N ASP A 102 -0.55 -5.93 -19.83
CA ASP A 102 -1.45 -5.37 -20.84
C ASP A 102 -0.62 -4.59 -21.87
N ARG A 103 -0.67 -5.06 -23.12
CA ARG A 103 0.01 -4.42 -24.24
C ARG A 103 -0.95 -3.61 -25.13
N THR A 104 -2.22 -3.55 -24.74
CA THR A 104 -3.26 -2.84 -25.52
C THR A 104 -3.41 -1.40 -25.06
N GLY A 105 -2.97 -1.06 -23.85
CA GLY A 105 -3.20 0.25 -23.23
C GLY A 105 -4.68 0.49 -22.94
N GLY A 106 -5.44 -0.61 -22.75
CA GLY A 106 -6.88 -0.58 -22.53
C GLY A 106 -7.31 -0.19 -21.11
N ASP A 107 -8.57 -0.41 -20.81
CA ASP A 107 -9.16 -0.12 -19.50
C ASP A 107 -8.59 -1.06 -18.41
N ALA A 108 -8.15 -0.47 -17.30
CA ALA A 108 -7.61 -1.20 -16.16
C ALA A 108 -8.59 -2.23 -15.59
N LYS A 109 -9.90 -1.96 -15.66
CA LYS A 109 -10.93 -2.90 -15.23
C LYS A 109 -10.99 -4.14 -16.12
N VAL A 110 -10.88 -3.97 -17.42
CA VAL A 110 -10.84 -5.11 -18.37
C VAL A 110 -9.61 -5.95 -18.13
N PHE A 111 -8.46 -5.32 -17.88
CA PHE A 111 -7.25 -6.03 -17.53
C PHE A 111 -7.40 -6.79 -16.20
N TYR A 112 -7.93 -6.16 -15.17
CA TYR A 112 -8.21 -6.81 -13.88
C TYR A 112 -9.12 -8.04 -14.03
N ASP A 113 -10.23 -7.91 -14.77
CA ASP A 113 -11.15 -9.03 -15.01
C ASP A 113 -10.46 -10.20 -15.76
N ASN A 114 -9.51 -9.89 -16.65
CA ASN A 114 -8.68 -10.90 -17.33
C ASN A 114 -7.71 -11.58 -16.36
N VAL A 115 -7.06 -10.81 -15.47
CA VAL A 115 -6.19 -11.34 -14.42
C VAL A 115 -6.98 -12.29 -13.52
N GLN A 116 -8.18 -11.89 -13.06
CA GLN A 116 -9.01 -12.75 -12.21
C GLN A 116 -9.40 -14.05 -12.89
N ARG A 117 -9.79 -14.01 -14.18
CA ARG A 117 -10.11 -15.22 -14.96
C ARG A 117 -8.89 -16.12 -15.12
N PHE A 118 -7.72 -15.54 -15.33
CA PHE A 118 -6.48 -16.30 -15.43
C PHE A 118 -6.13 -16.99 -14.11
N LEU A 119 -6.25 -16.26 -12.98
CA LEU A 119 -6.02 -16.82 -11.64
C LEU A 119 -6.99 -17.97 -11.33
N MET A 120 -8.27 -17.84 -11.68
CA MET A 120 -9.24 -18.93 -11.52
C MET A 120 -8.80 -20.17 -12.32
N ALA A 121 -8.43 -19.99 -13.59
CA ALA A 121 -7.99 -21.09 -14.44
C ALA A 121 -6.70 -21.76 -13.93
N LEU A 122 -5.81 -20.99 -13.27
CA LEU A 122 -4.63 -21.56 -12.62
C LEU A 122 -4.99 -22.35 -11.36
N ASN A 123 -5.87 -21.82 -10.52
CA ASN A 123 -6.30 -22.48 -9.29
C ASN A 123 -7.11 -23.76 -9.53
N ASP A 124 -7.71 -23.93 -10.72
CA ASP A 124 -8.40 -25.17 -11.14
C ASP A 124 -7.41 -26.28 -11.55
N ARG A 125 -6.11 -25.98 -11.66
CA ARG A 125 -5.10 -26.96 -12.08
C ARG A 125 -4.58 -27.75 -10.88
N LYS A 126 -4.45 -29.06 -11.07
CA LYS A 126 -3.97 -29.99 -10.02
C LYS A 126 -2.50 -29.76 -9.65
N GLU A 127 -1.73 -29.19 -10.57
CA GLU A 127 -0.30 -28.93 -10.41
C GLU A 127 -0.02 -27.65 -9.61
N ILE A 128 -1.04 -26.80 -9.41
CA ILE A 128 -0.92 -25.50 -8.73
C ILE A 128 -1.67 -25.57 -7.42
N ALA A 129 -0.96 -25.37 -6.34
CA ALA A 129 -1.55 -25.35 -5.01
C ALA A 129 -2.35 -24.05 -4.76
N MET A 130 -1.83 -22.93 -5.23
CA MET A 130 -2.48 -21.61 -5.11
C MET A 130 -1.85 -20.64 -6.12
N ALA A 131 -2.69 -19.85 -6.79
CA ALA A 131 -2.27 -18.73 -7.61
C ALA A 131 -2.96 -17.46 -7.10
N PHE A 132 -2.20 -16.39 -6.94
CA PHE A 132 -2.71 -15.10 -6.48
C PHE A 132 -2.00 -13.93 -7.16
N SER A 133 -2.58 -12.75 -7.08
CA SER A 133 -1.97 -11.49 -7.53
C SER A 133 -2.26 -10.40 -6.51
N SER A 134 -1.30 -9.56 -6.25
CA SER A 134 -1.46 -8.34 -5.43
C SER A 134 -2.11 -7.20 -6.21
N TYR A 135 -2.28 -7.33 -7.53
CA TYR A 135 -2.89 -6.31 -8.37
C TYR A 135 -4.35 -6.07 -7.99
N SER A 136 -4.69 -4.85 -7.65
CA SER A 136 -6.05 -4.42 -7.30
C SER A 136 -6.34 -3.07 -7.94
N ILE A 137 -7.55 -2.92 -8.47
CA ILE A 137 -8.04 -1.65 -9.02
C ILE A 137 -8.98 -0.92 -8.05
N ASN A 138 -9.15 -1.43 -6.84
CA ASN A 138 -10.09 -0.88 -5.87
C ASN A 138 -9.47 0.15 -4.92
N PHE A 139 -8.28 0.64 -5.24
CA PHE A 139 -7.62 1.65 -4.42
C PHE A 139 -8.29 3.02 -4.65
N PRO A 140 -8.93 3.63 -3.63
CA PRO A 140 -9.56 4.93 -3.79
C PRO A 140 -8.51 6.00 -4.04
N GLN A 141 -8.68 6.73 -5.14
CA GLN A 141 -7.77 7.78 -5.57
C GLN A 141 -8.55 9.05 -5.90
N TYR A 142 -7.82 10.16 -6.01
CA TYR A 142 -8.32 11.40 -6.57
C TYR A 142 -7.46 11.80 -7.76
N ASP A 143 -8.10 11.89 -8.92
CA ASP A 143 -7.49 12.58 -10.06
C ASP A 143 -7.58 14.08 -9.83
N ILE A 144 -6.52 14.77 -10.19
CA ILE A 144 -6.42 16.21 -10.08
C ILE A 144 -6.45 16.79 -11.48
N ASP A 145 -7.53 17.50 -11.80
CA ASP A 145 -7.64 18.25 -13.03
C ASP A 145 -7.28 19.71 -12.79
N VAL A 146 -6.27 20.22 -13.51
CA VAL A 146 -5.80 21.62 -13.42
C VAL A 146 -6.22 22.37 -14.67
N ASP A 147 -6.91 23.49 -14.50
CA ASP A 147 -7.27 24.39 -15.59
C ASP A 147 -6.06 25.27 -15.98
N ALA A 148 -5.27 24.78 -16.94
CA ALA A 148 -4.07 25.46 -17.41
C ALA A 148 -4.36 26.88 -17.91
N ALA A 149 -5.50 27.10 -18.57
CA ALA A 149 -5.86 28.40 -19.10
C ALA A 149 -6.22 29.41 -18.00
N LYS A 150 -6.82 28.95 -16.91
CA LYS A 150 -7.04 29.80 -15.72
C LYS A 150 -5.76 30.11 -14.98
N CYS A 151 -4.86 29.13 -14.87
CA CYS A 151 -3.54 29.32 -14.27
C CYS A 151 -2.76 30.39 -15.02
N GLU A 152 -2.63 30.25 -16.35
CA GLU A 152 -1.89 31.16 -17.19
C GLU A 152 -2.42 32.60 -17.10
N ARG A 153 -3.75 32.78 -17.16
CA ARG A 153 -4.37 34.11 -16.99
C ARG A 153 -4.13 34.75 -15.62
N ALA A 154 -3.79 33.95 -14.61
CA ALA A 154 -3.49 34.40 -13.26
C ALA A 154 -1.98 34.50 -12.98
N GLY A 155 -1.13 34.34 -14.00
CA GLY A 155 0.34 34.35 -13.85
C GLY A 155 0.91 33.11 -13.17
N LEU A 156 0.16 31.99 -13.15
CA LEU A 156 0.57 30.73 -12.55
C LEU A 156 0.89 29.69 -13.62
N SER A 157 1.88 28.82 -13.36
CA SER A 157 2.03 27.59 -14.12
C SER A 157 1.19 26.47 -13.46
N SER A 158 0.66 25.54 -14.27
CA SER A 158 -0.02 24.34 -13.77
C SER A 158 0.90 23.53 -12.86
N GLN A 159 2.20 23.48 -13.16
CA GLN A 159 3.19 22.78 -12.34
C GLN A 159 3.29 23.40 -10.93
N HIS A 160 3.28 24.73 -10.82
CA HIS A 160 3.31 25.41 -9.50
C HIS A 160 2.10 25.02 -8.64
N VAL A 161 0.91 24.91 -9.25
CA VAL A 161 -0.31 24.47 -8.55
C VAL A 161 -0.16 23.02 -8.04
N LEU A 162 0.39 22.14 -8.87
CA LEU A 162 0.65 20.75 -8.49
C LEU A 162 1.74 20.62 -7.43
N ASP A 163 2.80 21.41 -7.50
CA ASP A 163 3.90 21.43 -6.53
C ASP A 163 3.41 21.87 -5.13
N VAL A 164 2.58 22.92 -5.09
CA VAL A 164 1.96 23.36 -3.84
C VAL A 164 1.07 22.26 -3.26
N LEU A 165 0.22 21.65 -4.07
CA LEU A 165 -0.66 20.58 -3.63
C LEU A 165 0.15 19.36 -3.14
N GLY A 166 1.18 18.98 -3.88
CA GLY A 166 2.10 17.90 -3.50
C GLY A 166 2.79 18.18 -2.17
N GLY A 167 3.23 19.42 -1.95
CA GLY A 167 3.83 19.85 -0.67
C GLY A 167 2.87 19.75 0.50
N TYR A 168 1.60 20.12 0.33
CA TYR A 168 0.58 19.99 1.37
C TYR A 168 0.21 18.54 1.68
N THR A 169 -0.01 17.73 0.66
CA THR A 169 -0.50 16.35 0.80
C THR A 169 0.62 15.34 1.05
N GLY A 170 1.67 15.37 0.24
CA GLY A 170 2.79 14.42 0.27
C GLY A 170 3.97 14.88 1.14
N GLY A 171 4.06 16.18 1.39
CA GLY A 171 5.19 16.80 2.08
C GLY A 171 6.35 17.15 1.16
N THR A 172 7.06 18.20 1.54
CA THR A 172 8.25 18.69 0.83
C THR A 172 9.49 18.44 1.67
N TYR A 173 10.52 17.89 1.05
CA TYR A 173 11.83 17.79 1.66
C TYR A 173 12.46 19.18 1.78
N VAL A 174 12.87 19.55 3.00
CA VAL A 174 13.42 20.88 3.30
C VAL A 174 14.93 20.80 3.46
N SER A 175 15.41 19.90 4.31
CA SER A 175 16.84 19.76 4.64
C SER A 175 17.13 18.45 5.37
N ASN A 176 18.41 18.27 5.73
CA ASN A 176 18.83 17.23 6.65
C ASN A 176 19.47 17.85 7.91
N PHE A 177 19.41 17.13 9.01
CA PHE A 177 20.26 17.38 10.17
C PHE A 177 20.92 16.09 10.68
N ASN A 178 22.10 16.26 11.26
CA ASN A 178 22.84 15.13 11.84
C ASN A 178 22.65 15.11 13.37
N LYS A 179 22.25 13.97 13.89
CA LYS A 179 22.12 13.73 15.32
C LYS A 179 22.41 12.27 15.65
N PHE A 180 23.13 12.03 16.73
CA PHE A 180 23.51 10.67 17.18
C PHE A 180 24.22 9.82 16.10
N GLY A 181 25.06 10.44 15.27
CA GLY A 181 25.75 9.76 14.17
C GLY A 181 24.88 9.32 13.01
N LYS A 182 23.61 9.77 12.93
CA LYS A 182 22.67 9.49 11.85
C LYS A 182 22.21 10.78 11.19
N VAL A 183 21.87 10.67 9.91
CA VAL A 183 21.27 11.74 9.12
C VAL A 183 19.75 11.61 9.18
N TYR A 184 19.07 12.69 9.59
CA TYR A 184 17.61 12.76 9.63
C TYR A 184 17.11 13.75 8.57
N ARG A 185 16.09 13.34 7.82
CA ARG A 185 15.43 14.22 6.85
C ARG A 185 14.41 15.11 7.55
N VAL A 186 14.41 16.37 7.19
CA VAL A 186 13.39 17.34 7.59
C VAL A 186 12.36 17.44 6.48
N MET A 187 11.13 17.03 6.77
CA MET A 187 10.00 17.12 5.85
C MET A 187 9.00 18.15 6.37
N SER A 188 8.48 18.99 5.49
CA SER A 188 7.38 19.92 5.79
C SER A 188 6.11 19.41 5.10
N GLN A 189 5.02 19.31 5.85
CA GLN A 189 3.73 18.83 5.36
C GLN A 189 2.60 19.51 6.11
N ALA A 190 1.43 19.64 5.50
CA ALA A 190 0.26 20.16 6.20
C ALA A 190 -0.17 19.23 7.34
N SER A 191 -0.73 19.79 8.41
CA SER A 191 -1.35 18.99 9.47
C SER A 191 -2.49 18.12 8.91
N PRO A 192 -2.77 16.96 9.54
CA PRO A 192 -3.76 16.00 9.03
C PRO A 192 -5.13 16.60 8.75
N GLU A 193 -5.61 17.53 9.57
CA GLU A 193 -6.90 18.21 9.43
C GLU A 193 -7.05 19.01 8.12
N TYR A 194 -5.92 19.38 7.48
CA TYR A 194 -5.92 20.13 6.21
C TYR A 194 -5.68 19.27 4.98
N ARG A 195 -5.65 17.93 5.11
CA ARG A 195 -5.34 17.02 4.01
C ARG A 195 -6.13 15.70 4.01
N THR A 196 -7.20 15.60 4.83
CA THR A 196 -7.95 14.35 5.02
C THR A 196 -9.05 14.11 4.02
N ASP A 197 -9.56 15.15 3.35
CA ASP A 197 -10.68 15.03 2.43
C ASP A 197 -10.58 15.96 1.20
N GLY A 198 -11.51 15.79 0.27
CA GLY A 198 -11.57 16.61 -0.95
C GLY A 198 -11.87 18.09 -0.70
N PHE A 199 -12.36 18.46 0.48
CA PHE A 199 -12.57 19.87 0.89
C PHE A 199 -11.26 20.55 1.28
N ALA A 200 -10.19 19.79 1.51
CA ALA A 200 -8.87 20.34 1.81
C ALA A 200 -8.38 21.34 0.75
N LEU A 201 -8.79 21.20 -0.51
CA LEU A 201 -8.44 22.16 -1.58
C LEU A 201 -8.92 23.59 -1.31
N THR A 202 -9.98 23.78 -0.53
CA THR A 202 -10.47 25.13 -0.18
C THR A 202 -9.59 25.84 0.83
N GLY A 203 -8.86 25.08 1.63
CA GLY A 203 -7.91 25.58 2.64
C GLY A 203 -6.46 25.71 2.13
N ILE A 204 -6.17 25.27 0.89
CA ILE A 204 -4.86 25.40 0.28
C ILE A 204 -4.84 26.61 -0.64
N PHE A 205 -3.83 27.46 -0.50
CA PHE A 205 -3.70 28.69 -1.26
C PHE A 205 -2.46 28.67 -2.15
N VAL A 206 -2.61 29.22 -3.34
CA VAL A 206 -1.51 29.54 -4.28
C VAL A 206 -1.38 31.05 -4.41
N ARG A 207 -0.26 31.51 -4.90
CA ARG A 207 0.03 32.94 -5.07
C ARG A 207 0.09 33.32 -6.53
N PRO A 208 -1.05 33.68 -7.17
CA PRO A 208 -1.08 34.37 -8.44
C PRO A 208 -0.53 35.80 -8.33
N ASP A 209 -0.41 36.49 -9.48
CA ASP A 209 0.11 37.87 -9.52
C ASP A 209 -0.73 38.85 -8.68
N ASP A 210 -2.04 38.62 -8.58
CA ASP A 210 -2.99 39.47 -7.86
C ASP A 210 -3.14 39.18 -6.35
N GLY A 211 -2.25 38.35 -5.75
CA GLY A 211 -2.28 38.04 -4.32
C GLY A 211 -2.49 36.53 -4.03
N MET A 212 -3.21 36.19 -2.96
CA MET A 212 -3.46 34.79 -2.57
C MET A 212 -4.83 34.34 -3.06
N ALA A 213 -4.90 33.15 -3.66
CA ALA A 213 -6.15 32.55 -4.12
C ALA A 213 -6.23 31.07 -3.71
N PRO A 214 -7.42 30.55 -3.36
CA PRO A 214 -7.57 29.13 -3.05
C PRO A 214 -7.31 28.28 -4.30
N ILE A 215 -6.66 27.13 -4.09
CA ILE A 215 -6.28 26.23 -5.18
C ILE A 215 -7.51 25.68 -5.93
N SER A 216 -8.65 25.59 -5.24
CA SER A 216 -9.94 25.17 -5.82
C SER A 216 -10.45 26.10 -6.96
N ARG A 217 -9.87 27.29 -7.12
CA ARG A 217 -10.11 28.17 -8.27
C ARG A 217 -9.49 27.63 -9.57
N PHE A 218 -8.41 26.88 -9.44
CA PHE A 218 -7.55 26.45 -10.54
C PHE A 218 -7.57 24.92 -10.77
N ALA A 219 -7.94 24.16 -9.75
CA ALA A 219 -7.95 22.71 -9.80
C ALA A 219 -9.17 22.13 -9.10
N TRP A 220 -9.59 20.95 -9.53
CA TRP A 220 -10.64 20.17 -8.89
C TRP A 220 -10.24 18.70 -8.77
N LEU A 221 -10.83 18.03 -7.78
CA LEU A 221 -10.62 16.61 -7.52
C LEU A 221 -11.78 15.79 -8.08
N ARG A 222 -11.45 14.74 -8.81
CA ARG A 222 -12.37 13.72 -9.24
C ARG A 222 -12.07 12.42 -8.53
N LYS A 223 -13.03 11.88 -7.78
CA LYS A 223 -12.89 10.56 -7.18
C LYS A 223 -12.75 9.51 -8.28
N THR A 224 -11.75 8.67 -8.16
CA THR A 224 -11.51 7.54 -9.05
C THR A 224 -11.04 6.34 -8.24
N VAL A 225 -10.86 5.22 -8.90
CA VAL A 225 -10.20 4.03 -8.37
C VAL A 225 -9.07 3.68 -9.31
N GLY A 226 -7.98 3.19 -8.75
CA GLY A 226 -6.78 2.85 -9.52
C GLY A 226 -6.06 1.66 -8.92
N ALA A 227 -4.96 1.29 -9.55
CA ALA A 227 -4.05 0.24 -9.13
C ALA A 227 -2.87 0.79 -8.33
#